data_fee45576f67fce2840eba4b1ed62509d
#
_entry.id   fee45576f67fce2840eba4b1ed62509d
#
_cell.length_a   1.000
_cell.length_b   1.000
_cell.length_c   1.000
_cell.angle_alpha   90.00
_cell.angle_beta   90.00
_cell.angle_gamma   90.00
#
_symmetry.space_group_name_H-M   'P 1'
#
loop_
_entity.id
_entity.type
_entity.pdbx_description
1 polymer ?
#
loop_
_entity_poly.entity_id
_entity_poly.type
_entity_poly.pdbx_seq_one_letter_code
_entity_poly.pdbx_strand_id
1 'polypeptide(L)'
;MATNTQSAGTGNLGSIQNTIIGQMRYTAEHNMPVVGLIEKFTLGKGEKQLDIPKAGQVDAQDLVDGIDLTDSEDINASIVSATTSEVGLKFIITDKLARQFNQDVMAVVGRQAGDAMARKKDTDAIALFAGFSTQLGADGAAFSLANATSVIARAKGDKFGLNPFIVHHPNA
;
A
#
# COMPACT_ATOMS: atom_id res chain seq x y z
N MET A 1 -27.92 -26.54 16.08
CA MET A 1 -28.73 -25.76 15.13
C MET A 1 -28.22 -26.05 13.76
N ALA A 2 -29.01 -26.67 12.90
CA ALA A 2 -28.59 -26.94 11.53
C ALA A 2 -28.65 -25.64 10.73
N THR A 3 -27.50 -25.16 10.25
CA THR A 3 -27.40 -24.06 9.29
C THR A 3 -27.89 -24.58 7.94
N ASN A 4 -29.11 -24.21 7.57
CA ASN A 4 -29.66 -24.52 6.26
C ASN A 4 -28.96 -23.69 5.20
N THR A 5 -27.84 -24.16 4.71
CA THR A 5 -27.15 -23.60 3.54
C THR A 5 -27.83 -24.13 2.29
N GLN A 6 -28.88 -23.47 1.85
CA GLN A 6 -29.43 -23.72 0.51
C GLN A 6 -28.54 -23.07 -0.52
N SER A 7 -27.91 -23.86 -1.36
CA SER A 7 -27.16 -23.38 -2.51
C SER A 7 -28.13 -22.82 -3.56
N ALA A 8 -28.03 -21.53 -3.84
CA ALA A 8 -28.70 -20.96 -5.00
C ALA A 8 -28.17 -21.64 -6.26
N GLY A 9 -29.04 -21.86 -7.24
CA GLY A 9 -28.67 -22.52 -8.50
C GLY A 9 -27.45 -21.87 -9.13
N THR A 10 -26.50 -22.69 -9.54
CA THR A 10 -25.15 -22.34 -9.95
C THR A 10 -25.05 -21.26 -11.08
N GLY A 11 -26.09 -21.11 -11.90
CA GLY A 11 -26.09 -20.14 -13.00
C GLY A 11 -26.25 -18.67 -12.57
N ASN A 12 -27.12 -18.41 -11.61
CA ASN A 12 -27.36 -17.04 -11.12
C ASN A 12 -26.27 -16.55 -10.18
N LEU A 13 -25.66 -17.45 -9.42
CA LEU A 13 -24.60 -17.12 -8.48
C LEU A 13 -23.34 -16.62 -9.19
N GLY A 14 -22.98 -17.22 -10.33
CA GLY A 14 -21.84 -16.80 -11.13
C GLY A 14 -21.98 -15.39 -11.71
N SER A 15 -23.19 -15.04 -12.17
CA SER A 15 -23.50 -13.70 -12.69
C SER A 15 -23.40 -12.63 -11.60
N ILE A 16 -23.97 -12.89 -10.43
CA ILE A 16 -23.93 -11.98 -9.27
C ILE A 16 -22.49 -11.80 -8.79
N GLN A 17 -21.73 -12.88 -8.70
CA GLN A 17 -20.34 -12.84 -8.28
C GLN A 17 -19.48 -11.98 -9.21
N ASN A 18 -19.65 -12.10 -10.53
CA ASN A 18 -18.92 -11.30 -11.51
C ASN A 18 -19.24 -9.81 -11.39
N THR A 19 -20.51 -9.47 -11.15
CA THR A 19 -20.94 -8.07 -10.93
C THR A 19 -20.31 -7.48 -9.68
N ILE A 20 -20.32 -8.21 -8.57
CA ILE A 20 -19.69 -7.78 -7.30
C ILE A 20 -18.20 -7.57 -7.48
N ILE A 21 -17.49 -8.51 -8.11
CA ILE A 21 -16.04 -8.42 -8.34
C ILE A 21 -15.70 -7.23 -9.25
N GLY A 22 -16.50 -6.99 -10.31
CA GLY A 22 -16.30 -5.86 -11.21
C GLY A 22 -16.42 -4.52 -10.49
N GLN A 23 -17.45 -4.34 -9.67
CA GLN A 23 -17.65 -3.12 -8.89
C GLN A 23 -16.58 -2.95 -7.79
N MET A 24 -16.17 -4.02 -7.15
CA MET A 24 -15.11 -4.02 -6.14
C MET A 24 -13.78 -3.53 -6.73
N ARG A 25 -13.39 -4.01 -7.90
CA ARG A 25 -12.17 -3.57 -8.58
C ARG A 25 -12.19 -2.08 -8.91
N TYR A 26 -13.29 -1.62 -9.50
CA TYR A 26 -13.44 -0.21 -9.88
C TYR A 26 -13.32 0.72 -8.67
N THR A 27 -13.99 0.40 -7.58
CA THR A 27 -13.99 1.24 -6.37
C THR A 27 -12.62 1.22 -5.67
N ALA A 28 -11.98 0.05 -5.61
CA ALA A 28 -10.68 -0.09 -4.99
C ALA A 28 -9.59 0.75 -5.69
N GLU A 29 -9.61 0.81 -7.02
CA GLU A 29 -8.65 1.61 -7.78
C GLU A 29 -8.80 3.12 -7.54
N HIS A 30 -10.02 3.62 -7.29
CA HIS A 30 -10.29 5.04 -7.07
C HIS A 30 -9.99 5.52 -5.64
N ASN A 31 -10.09 4.65 -4.65
CA ASN A 31 -10.02 5.01 -3.22
C ASN A 31 -8.69 4.64 -2.55
N MET A 32 -7.63 4.42 -3.32
CA MET A 32 -6.29 4.09 -2.81
C MET A 32 -5.24 5.11 -3.26
N PRO A 33 -5.28 6.37 -2.79
CA PRO A 33 -4.35 7.40 -3.23
C PRO A 33 -2.90 7.10 -2.84
N VAL A 34 -2.65 6.58 -1.64
CA VAL A 34 -1.29 6.31 -1.14
C VAL A 34 -0.68 5.13 -1.87
N VAL A 35 -1.42 4.06 -2.07
CA VAL A 35 -0.96 2.86 -2.80
C VAL A 35 -0.62 3.18 -4.26
N GLY A 36 -1.24 4.23 -4.84
CA GLY A 36 -0.91 4.72 -6.18
C GLY A 36 0.47 5.40 -6.28
N LEU A 37 0.99 5.91 -5.18
CA LEU A 37 2.28 6.62 -5.10
C LEU A 37 3.46 5.69 -4.75
N ILE A 38 3.18 4.48 -4.29
CA ILE A 38 4.18 3.49 -3.87
C ILE A 38 4.54 2.59 -5.06
N GLU A 39 5.83 2.26 -5.17
CA GLU A 39 6.30 1.30 -6.15
C GLU A 39 5.70 -0.10 -5.89
N LYS A 40 5.23 -0.73 -6.97
CA LYS A 40 4.54 -2.02 -6.91
C LYS A 40 5.44 -3.12 -7.44
N PHE A 41 5.69 -4.11 -6.62
CA PHE A 41 6.40 -5.32 -7.03
C PHE A 41 5.40 -6.47 -7.21
N THR A 42 5.65 -7.30 -8.23
CA THR A 42 4.83 -8.48 -8.49
C THR A 42 5.66 -9.71 -8.16
N LEU A 43 5.15 -10.54 -7.25
CA LEU A 43 5.76 -11.83 -6.93
C LEU A 43 5.47 -12.87 -8.01
N GLY A 44 6.45 -13.71 -8.29
CA GLY A 44 6.28 -14.86 -9.15
C GLY A 44 5.37 -15.93 -8.53
N LYS A 45 4.85 -16.82 -9.36
CA LYS A 45 3.99 -17.90 -8.88
C LYS A 45 4.78 -18.87 -7.99
N GLY A 46 4.37 -18.98 -6.73
CA GLY A 46 5.02 -19.84 -5.72
C GLY A 46 6.01 -19.12 -4.80
N GLU A 47 6.29 -17.85 -5.04
CA GLU A 47 7.12 -17.03 -4.16
C GLU A 47 6.30 -16.46 -3.01
N LYS A 48 6.85 -16.49 -1.80
CA LYS A 48 6.21 -15.95 -0.59
C LYS A 48 6.88 -14.68 -0.08
N GLN A 49 8.08 -14.39 -0.57
CA GLN A 49 8.94 -13.32 -0.09
C GLN A 49 9.60 -12.64 -1.27
N LEU A 50 9.74 -11.33 -1.18
CA LEU A 50 10.53 -10.52 -2.10
C LEU A 50 11.73 -9.97 -1.33
N ASP A 51 12.92 -10.24 -1.81
CA ASP A 51 14.15 -9.71 -1.25
C ASP A 51 14.64 -8.55 -2.11
N ILE A 52 14.65 -7.36 -1.52
CA ILE A 52 15.08 -6.12 -2.19
C ILE A 52 16.48 -5.77 -1.69
N PRO A 53 17.51 -5.83 -2.56
CA PRO A 53 18.84 -5.41 -2.18
C PRO A 53 18.89 -3.88 -2.02
N LYS A 54 19.42 -3.42 -0.89
CA LYS A 54 19.70 -2.02 -0.61
C LYS A 54 21.20 -1.84 -0.59
N ALA A 55 21.73 -1.09 -1.56
CA ALA A 55 23.15 -0.69 -1.57
C ALA A 55 23.36 0.57 -0.73
N GLY A 56 24.44 0.62 0.05
CA GLY A 56 24.88 1.81 0.73
C GLY A 56 25.39 2.88 -0.25
N GLN A 57 25.46 4.11 0.20
CA GLN A 57 26.13 5.17 -0.55
C GLN A 57 27.64 5.04 -0.39
N VAL A 58 28.36 5.28 -1.47
CA VAL A 58 29.82 5.29 -1.49
C VAL A 58 30.24 6.72 -1.81
N ASP A 59 31.17 7.27 -1.06
CA ASP A 59 31.70 8.61 -1.26
C ASP A 59 33.03 8.53 -2.05
N ALA A 60 33.16 9.39 -3.05
CA ALA A 60 34.39 9.48 -3.83
C ALA A 60 35.43 10.33 -3.07
N GLN A 61 36.68 9.88 -3.06
CA GLN A 61 37.79 10.58 -2.43
C GLN A 61 38.66 11.29 -3.50
N ASP A 62 39.21 12.43 -3.12
CA ASP A 62 40.15 13.15 -3.96
C ASP A 62 41.50 12.42 -4.01
N LEU A 63 42.00 12.21 -5.23
CA LEU A 63 43.31 11.61 -5.45
C LEU A 63 44.41 12.70 -5.42
N VAL A 64 45.41 12.47 -4.58
CA VAL A 64 46.62 13.32 -4.55
C VAL A 64 47.75 12.56 -5.22
N ASP A 65 48.44 13.24 -6.16
CA ASP A 65 49.52 12.65 -6.93
C ASP A 65 50.68 12.20 -5.97
N GLY A 66 51.10 10.94 -6.10
CA GLY A 66 52.14 10.35 -5.28
C GLY A 66 51.71 9.77 -3.92
N ILE A 67 50.41 9.82 -3.58
CA ILE A 67 49.84 9.19 -2.37
C ILE A 67 48.92 8.04 -2.76
N ASP A 68 49.19 6.88 -2.23
CA ASP A 68 48.39 5.69 -2.46
C ASP A 68 47.06 5.75 -1.68
N LEU A 69 45.96 5.35 -2.31
CA LEU A 69 44.63 5.26 -1.68
C LEU A 69 44.65 4.07 -0.74
N THR A 70 44.74 4.33 0.56
CA THR A 70 44.80 3.28 1.59
C THR A 70 43.41 2.89 2.12
N ASP A 71 42.42 3.76 1.97
CA ASP A 71 41.06 3.52 2.44
C ASP A 71 40.19 2.93 1.30
N SER A 72 39.75 1.70 1.51
CA SER A 72 38.76 1.05 0.64
C SER A 72 37.36 1.28 1.18
N GLU A 73 36.50 1.87 0.38
CA GLU A 73 35.07 1.98 0.68
C GLU A 73 34.42 0.60 0.56
N ASP A 74 33.68 0.21 1.59
CA ASP A 74 32.98 -1.07 1.62
C ASP A 74 31.52 -0.87 1.18
N ILE A 75 31.10 -1.60 0.15
CA ILE A 75 29.72 -1.57 -0.32
C ILE A 75 28.87 -2.39 0.64
N ASN A 76 28.35 -1.73 1.69
CA ASN A 76 27.41 -2.34 2.62
C ASN A 76 26.06 -2.63 1.92
N ALA A 77 25.95 -3.80 1.34
CA ALA A 77 24.69 -4.27 0.80
C ALA A 77 23.85 -4.94 1.90
N SER A 78 22.66 -4.40 2.17
CA SER A 78 21.68 -5.02 3.04
C SER A 78 20.49 -5.49 2.23
N ILE A 79 19.84 -6.57 2.68
CA ILE A 79 18.64 -7.10 2.01
C ILE A 79 17.44 -6.77 2.90
N VAL A 80 16.43 -6.14 2.30
CA VAL A 80 15.13 -5.93 2.94
C VAL A 80 14.16 -6.96 2.39
N SER A 81 13.70 -7.85 3.27
CA SER A 81 12.77 -8.91 2.92
C SER A 81 11.33 -8.48 3.19
N ALA A 82 10.50 -8.47 2.16
CA ALA A 82 9.07 -8.20 2.25
C ALA A 82 8.28 -9.48 2.10
N THR A 83 7.44 -9.80 3.08
CA THR A 83 6.55 -10.96 3.07
C THR A 83 5.11 -10.52 2.77
N THR A 84 4.38 -11.34 2.04
CA THR A 84 2.97 -11.08 1.72
C THR A 84 2.05 -11.53 2.84
N SER A 85 1.01 -10.74 3.12
CA SER A 85 -0.12 -11.12 3.97
C SER A 85 -1.41 -11.17 3.15
N GLU A 86 -2.34 -12.01 3.58
CA GLU A 86 -3.64 -12.14 2.92
C GLU A 86 -4.67 -11.25 3.62
N VAL A 87 -5.41 -10.50 2.82
CA VAL A 87 -6.54 -9.70 3.28
C VAL A 87 -7.78 -10.12 2.50
N GLY A 88 -8.84 -10.44 3.20
CA GLY A 88 -10.09 -10.90 2.60
C GLY A 88 -11.34 -10.33 3.27
N LEU A 89 -12.44 -10.33 2.53
CA LEU A 89 -13.77 -9.96 2.98
C LEU A 89 -14.72 -11.13 2.70
N LYS A 90 -15.59 -11.44 3.66
CA LYS A 90 -16.60 -12.49 3.53
C LYS A 90 -17.98 -11.89 3.74
N PHE A 91 -18.85 -12.04 2.73
CA PHE A 91 -20.28 -11.75 2.83
C PHE A 91 -21.08 -13.04 2.81
N ILE A 92 -22.07 -13.14 3.69
CA ILE A 92 -23.02 -14.25 3.70
C ILE A 92 -24.35 -13.73 3.16
N ILE A 93 -24.75 -14.18 1.99
CA ILE A 93 -26.01 -13.83 1.34
C ILE A 93 -26.93 -15.04 1.46
N THR A 94 -28.08 -14.88 2.12
CA THR A 94 -29.08 -15.94 2.22
C THR A 94 -29.92 -16.01 0.96
N ASP A 95 -30.46 -17.20 0.62
CA ASP A 95 -31.31 -17.40 -0.55
C ASP A 95 -32.56 -16.49 -0.55
N LYS A 96 -33.16 -16.25 0.61
CA LYS A 96 -34.26 -15.31 0.76
C LYS A 96 -33.85 -13.90 0.37
N LEU A 97 -32.67 -13.47 0.80
CA LEU A 97 -32.12 -12.17 0.50
C LEU A 97 -31.80 -12.04 -1.00
N ALA A 98 -31.19 -13.06 -1.60
CA ALA A 98 -30.85 -13.09 -3.02
C ALA A 98 -32.09 -13.00 -3.94
N ARG A 99 -33.23 -13.57 -3.51
CA ARG A 99 -34.49 -13.48 -4.26
C ARG A 99 -35.20 -12.14 -4.11
N GLN A 100 -35.00 -11.45 -3.00
CA GLN A 100 -35.64 -10.16 -2.69
C GLN A 100 -34.80 -8.97 -3.17
N PHE A 101 -33.50 -9.16 -3.42
CA PHE A 101 -32.61 -8.10 -3.87
C PHE A 101 -32.66 -7.92 -5.39
N ASN A 102 -32.80 -6.66 -5.78
CA ASN A 102 -32.57 -6.23 -7.14
C ASN A 102 -31.04 -6.22 -7.43
N GLN A 103 -30.68 -6.34 -8.71
CA GLN A 103 -29.30 -6.32 -9.19
C GLN A 103 -28.51 -5.08 -8.71
N ASP A 104 -29.17 -3.94 -8.53
CA ASP A 104 -28.59 -2.70 -8.04
C ASP A 104 -28.05 -2.80 -6.62
N VAL A 105 -28.68 -3.58 -5.76
CA VAL A 105 -28.22 -3.75 -4.37
C VAL A 105 -26.94 -4.57 -4.31
N MET A 106 -26.78 -5.55 -5.19
CA MET A 106 -25.54 -6.32 -5.29
C MET A 106 -24.36 -5.45 -5.76
N ALA A 107 -24.63 -4.49 -6.65
CA ALA A 107 -23.62 -3.51 -7.06
C ALA A 107 -23.20 -2.59 -5.89
N VAL A 108 -24.14 -2.19 -5.02
CA VAL A 108 -23.84 -1.41 -3.81
C VAL A 108 -22.97 -2.21 -2.84
N VAL A 109 -23.29 -3.48 -2.60
CA VAL A 109 -22.46 -4.37 -1.77
C VAL A 109 -21.06 -4.51 -2.33
N GLY A 110 -20.93 -4.64 -3.65
CA GLY A 110 -19.63 -4.67 -4.34
C GLY A 110 -18.81 -3.39 -4.13
N ARG A 111 -19.44 -2.22 -4.21
CA ARG A 111 -18.77 -0.94 -3.92
C ARG A 111 -18.30 -0.84 -2.48
N GLN A 112 -19.16 -1.19 -1.52
CA GLN A 112 -18.79 -1.20 -0.10
C GLN A 112 -17.63 -2.16 0.18
N ALA A 113 -17.60 -3.31 -0.48
CA ALA A 113 -16.49 -4.24 -0.38
C ALA A 113 -15.19 -3.64 -0.95
N GLY A 114 -15.29 -2.98 -2.10
CA GLY A 114 -14.17 -2.26 -2.72
C GLY A 114 -13.60 -1.18 -1.81
N ASP A 115 -14.47 -0.34 -1.24
CA ASP A 115 -14.07 0.71 -0.30
C ASP A 115 -13.39 0.16 0.95
N ALA A 116 -13.90 -0.94 1.51
CA ALA A 116 -13.31 -1.57 2.68
C ALA A 116 -11.91 -2.14 2.37
N MET A 117 -11.74 -2.79 1.23
CA MET A 117 -10.44 -3.33 0.79
C MET A 117 -9.43 -2.22 0.48
N ALA A 118 -9.88 -1.15 -0.17
CA ALA A 118 -9.07 0.02 -0.47
C ALA A 118 -8.59 0.69 0.81
N ARG A 119 -9.52 0.95 1.73
CA ARG A 119 -9.21 1.57 3.03
C ARG A 119 -8.23 0.72 3.84
N LYS A 120 -8.39 -0.60 3.84
CA LYS A 120 -7.47 -1.50 4.53
C LYS A 120 -6.05 -1.40 3.98
N LYS A 121 -5.90 -1.43 2.65
CA LYS A 121 -4.59 -1.30 1.99
C LYS A 121 -3.92 0.05 2.26
N ASP A 122 -4.68 1.14 2.17
CA ASP A 122 -4.16 2.48 2.47
C ASP A 122 -3.77 2.62 3.94
N THR A 123 -4.59 2.11 4.85
CA THR A 123 -4.29 2.13 6.29
C THR A 123 -3.02 1.33 6.60
N ASP A 124 -2.85 0.17 6.00
CA ASP A 124 -1.66 -0.66 6.21
C ASP A 124 -0.41 0.03 5.61
N ALA A 125 -0.53 0.68 4.45
CA ALA A 125 0.56 1.45 3.85
C ALA A 125 0.96 2.65 4.73
N ILE A 126 -0.01 3.40 5.26
CA ILE A 126 0.25 4.55 6.14
C ILE A 126 0.85 4.08 7.48
N ALA A 127 0.41 2.94 8.01
CA ALA A 127 0.94 2.40 9.25
C ALA A 127 2.45 2.11 9.19
N LEU A 128 2.98 1.81 8.00
CA LEU A 128 4.42 1.62 7.81
C LEU A 128 5.23 2.91 8.03
N PHE A 129 4.63 4.09 7.81
CA PHE A 129 5.30 5.36 8.02
C PHE A 129 5.63 5.63 9.49
N ALA A 130 4.85 5.09 10.42
CA ALA A 130 5.14 5.18 11.87
C ALA A 130 6.47 4.50 12.26
N GLY A 131 6.96 3.57 11.44
CA GLY A 131 8.24 2.89 11.64
C GLY A 131 9.47 3.66 11.13
N PHE A 132 9.30 4.83 10.52
CA PHE A 132 10.44 5.61 10.04
C PHE A 132 11.21 6.25 11.20
N SER A 133 12.52 6.21 11.10
CA SER A 133 13.43 6.74 12.13
C SER A 133 13.45 8.27 12.22
N THR A 134 13.07 8.96 11.15
CA THR A 134 13.07 10.42 11.06
C THR A 134 11.65 10.95 11.16
N GLN A 135 11.35 11.64 12.25
CA GLN A 135 10.08 12.35 12.45
C GLN A 135 10.38 13.84 12.53
N LEU A 136 9.63 14.65 11.79
CA LEU A 136 9.76 16.11 11.78
C LEU A 136 8.44 16.72 12.24
N GLY A 137 8.48 17.51 13.31
CA GLY A 137 7.33 18.10 13.97
C GLY A 137 6.95 17.36 15.25
N ALA A 138 5.98 17.90 15.97
CA ALA A 138 5.43 17.31 17.19
C ALA A 138 4.09 16.63 16.88
N ASP A 139 3.85 15.49 17.51
CA ASP A 139 2.58 14.77 17.41
C ASP A 139 1.41 15.65 17.88
N GLY A 140 0.33 15.70 17.11
CA GLY A 140 -0.85 16.50 17.41
C GLY A 140 -0.71 17.99 17.11
N ALA A 141 0.43 18.46 16.61
CA ALA A 141 0.58 19.84 16.16
C ALA A 141 0.02 20.02 14.74
N ALA A 142 -0.53 21.21 14.48
CA ALA A 142 -1.02 21.57 13.17
C ALA A 142 0.12 21.58 12.14
N PHE A 143 -0.16 21.10 10.93
CA PHE A 143 0.78 21.14 9.83
C PHE A 143 1.03 22.59 9.40
N SER A 144 2.27 23.05 9.51
CA SER A 144 2.67 24.40 9.16
C SER A 144 3.52 24.45 7.90
N LEU A 145 3.57 25.61 7.25
CA LEU A 145 4.44 25.81 6.08
C LEU A 145 5.93 25.57 6.44
N ALA A 146 6.33 25.89 7.67
CA ALA A 146 7.68 25.62 8.16
C ALA A 146 7.97 24.13 8.22
N ASN A 147 7.01 23.30 8.66
CA ASN A 147 7.15 21.86 8.66
C ASN A 147 7.24 21.30 7.24
N ALA A 148 6.43 21.81 6.31
CA ALA A 148 6.48 21.40 4.90
C ALA A 148 7.85 21.68 4.25
N THR A 149 8.38 22.89 4.47
CA THR A 149 9.70 23.28 3.95
C THR A 149 10.83 22.46 4.59
N SER A 150 10.72 22.14 5.89
CA SER A 150 11.69 21.28 6.58
C SER A 150 11.71 19.86 6.01
N VAL A 151 10.54 19.28 5.73
CA VAL A 151 10.45 17.95 5.12
C VAL A 151 11.09 17.94 3.73
N ILE A 152 10.81 18.95 2.89
CA ILE A 152 11.40 19.05 1.57
C ILE A 152 12.93 19.26 1.63
N ALA A 153 13.39 20.11 2.55
CA ALA A 153 14.81 20.34 2.75
C ALA A 153 15.52 19.06 3.21
N ARG A 154 14.91 18.33 4.12
CA ARG A 154 15.44 17.04 4.60
C ARG A 154 15.47 15.98 3.50
N ALA A 155 14.39 15.83 2.74
CA ALA A 155 14.33 14.89 1.62
C ALA A 155 15.41 15.17 0.57
N LYS A 156 15.69 16.44 0.28
CA LYS A 156 16.77 16.84 -0.63
C LYS A 156 18.16 16.61 -0.03
N GLY A 157 18.33 16.90 1.27
CA GLY A 157 19.59 16.68 1.97
C GLY A 157 19.99 15.21 2.02
N ASP A 158 19.02 14.33 2.27
CA ASP A 158 19.22 12.88 2.32
C ASP A 158 19.18 12.21 0.93
N LYS A 159 19.11 12.98 -0.14
CA LYS A 159 19.13 12.52 -1.55
C LYS A 159 18.00 11.53 -1.90
N PHE A 160 16.81 11.70 -1.33
CA PHE A 160 15.62 10.82 -1.57
C PHE A 160 14.99 10.96 -2.97
N GLY A 161 15.61 11.66 -3.89
CA GLY A 161 15.15 11.83 -5.26
C GLY A 161 14.55 13.21 -5.56
N LEU A 162 14.14 13.41 -6.82
CA LEU A 162 13.77 14.73 -7.33
C LEU A 162 12.32 15.13 -7.07
N ASN A 163 11.42 14.16 -6.87
CA ASN A 163 9.97 14.39 -6.78
C ASN A 163 9.38 13.79 -5.51
N PRO A 164 9.54 14.42 -4.33
CA PRO A 164 8.89 13.96 -3.11
C PRO A 164 7.39 14.23 -3.18
N PHE A 165 6.58 13.26 -2.76
CA PHE A 165 5.14 13.39 -2.59
C PHE A 165 4.82 13.63 -1.12
N ILE A 166 3.91 14.56 -0.85
CA ILE A 166 3.40 14.84 0.50
C ILE A 166 1.96 14.34 0.58
N VAL A 167 1.72 13.42 1.48
CA VAL A 167 0.38 12.91 1.78
C VAL A 167 -0.06 13.48 3.12
N HIS A 168 -1.18 14.19 3.14
CA HIS A 168 -1.71 14.79 4.36
C HIS A 168 -3.21 14.55 4.47
N HIS A 169 -3.74 14.61 5.70
CA HIS A 169 -5.16 14.55 5.94
C HIS A 169 -5.83 15.85 5.48
N PRO A 170 -7.06 15.84 4.93
CA PRO A 170 -7.75 17.05 4.47
C PRO A 170 -7.91 18.14 5.52
N ASN A 171 -7.91 17.77 6.79
CA ASN A 171 -8.06 18.68 7.93
C ASN A 171 -6.72 19.10 8.57
N ALA A 172 -5.61 18.80 7.92
CA ALA A 172 -4.27 19.14 8.42
C ALA A 172 -3.85 20.55 7.97
#